data_7f5bfc178719a741599d51ae708a2c89
#
_entry.id   7f5bfc178719a741599d51ae708a2c89
#
_cell.length_a   1.000
_cell.length_b   1.000
_cell.length_c   1.000
_cell.angle_alpha   90.00
_cell.angle_beta   90.00
_cell.angle_gamma   90.00
#
_symmetry.space_group_name_H-M   'P 1'
#
loop_
_entity.id
_entity.type
_entity.pdbx_description
1 polymer ?
#
loop_
_entity_poly.entity_id
_entity_poly.type
_entity_poly.pdbx_seq_one_letter_code
_entity_poly.pdbx_strand_id
1 'polypeptide(L)'
;MCRFVGYLNQTDVNSDVIKSMADRIKHRGPDDEAYFQDEDASLGFRRLSIIDLAHGKQPMLNSTKTKVLTFNGEIYNYKEIREELKKLGYNFQTDVDSEVLIHGYDAWGADLLQKLRGMYAFVIYDTQKKEVFGARDHFGIKPLYYYDDGESFLWGSEIKAFLGHPKFHKEFNEKLLPIHLSFEFIPSKETMFKNVYKLLPGTYFLHKDGKTETHTYFKFNYDHIDESQTIEGDAKKIRGIVKDSVKAHMIADVEVGSFLSSGIDSSYVLAEAAKLKPIQSFSLGFNNSKYSELSYSTEFAKEIHQQNTPLT
;
A
#
# COMPACT_ATOMS: atom_id res chain seq x y z
N MET A 1 7.11 3.43 -6.01
CA MET A 1 5.79 2.85 -5.63
C MET A 1 4.71 3.86 -6.00
N CYS A 2 3.66 3.37 -6.66
CA CYS A 2 2.49 4.16 -7.07
C CYS A 2 1.88 4.97 -5.93
N ARG A 3 1.17 6.04 -6.27
CA ARG A 3 0.42 6.89 -5.33
C ARG A 3 -0.87 7.35 -5.97
N PHE A 4 -1.87 7.55 -5.14
CA PHE A 4 -3.16 8.05 -5.57
C PHE A 4 -3.69 9.12 -4.63
N VAL A 5 -4.60 9.92 -5.16
CA VAL A 5 -5.38 10.93 -4.45
C VAL A 5 -6.78 10.98 -5.01
N GLY A 6 -7.72 11.48 -4.25
CA GLY A 6 -9.06 11.76 -4.73
C GLY A 6 -9.84 12.60 -3.75
N TYR A 7 -10.98 13.09 -4.20
CA TYR A 7 -11.94 13.81 -3.39
C TYR A 7 -13.34 13.69 -3.99
N LEU A 8 -14.36 13.91 -3.16
CA LEU A 8 -15.72 14.06 -3.63
C LEU A 8 -15.96 15.52 -4.03
N ASN A 9 -16.51 15.72 -5.23
CA ASN A 9 -16.88 17.02 -5.74
C ASN A 9 -18.11 17.55 -4.98
N GLN A 10 -18.09 18.83 -4.61
CA GLN A 10 -19.22 19.45 -3.92
C GLN A 10 -20.01 20.39 -4.81
N THR A 11 -19.39 21.02 -5.82
CA THR A 11 -20.05 21.99 -6.70
C THR A 11 -19.45 21.98 -8.11
N ASP A 12 -18.20 22.38 -8.27
CA ASP A 12 -17.59 22.51 -9.60
C ASP A 12 -16.44 21.50 -9.81
N VAL A 13 -16.53 20.75 -10.89
CA VAL A 13 -15.45 19.87 -11.34
C VAL A 13 -14.32 20.71 -11.91
N ASN A 14 -13.21 20.81 -11.18
CA ASN A 14 -12.01 21.52 -11.62
C ASN A 14 -10.83 20.56 -11.75
N SER A 15 -10.43 20.28 -13.00
CA SER A 15 -9.31 19.40 -13.31
C SER A 15 -7.97 19.87 -12.73
N ASP A 16 -7.80 21.16 -12.48
CA ASP A 16 -6.57 21.72 -11.91
C ASP A 16 -6.39 21.31 -10.45
N VAL A 17 -7.47 21.11 -9.70
CA VAL A 17 -7.42 20.69 -8.30
C VAL A 17 -6.84 19.29 -8.17
N ILE A 18 -7.40 18.31 -8.89
CA ILE A 18 -6.89 16.94 -8.80
C ILE A 18 -5.46 16.83 -9.31
N LYS A 19 -5.10 17.60 -10.33
CA LYS A 19 -3.73 17.68 -10.83
C LYS A 19 -2.79 18.29 -9.79
N SER A 20 -3.18 19.39 -9.14
CA SER A 20 -2.41 20.01 -8.06
C SER A 20 -2.17 19.07 -6.89
N MET A 21 -3.17 18.26 -6.51
CA MET A 21 -3.02 17.22 -5.49
C MET A 21 -2.06 16.11 -5.93
N ALA A 22 -2.18 15.61 -7.15
CA ALA A 22 -1.34 14.55 -7.70
C ALA A 22 0.12 15.00 -7.90
N ASP A 23 0.35 16.24 -8.31
CA ASP A 23 1.71 16.79 -8.49
C ASP A 23 2.53 16.76 -7.19
N ARG A 24 1.89 16.94 -6.04
CA ARG A 24 2.55 16.89 -4.73
C ARG A 24 3.10 15.51 -4.36
N ILE A 25 2.65 14.46 -5.05
CA ILE A 25 3.09 13.08 -4.83
C ILE A 25 3.87 12.50 -6.02
N LYS A 26 4.23 13.32 -7.02
CA LYS A 26 4.98 12.93 -8.24
C LYS A 26 6.29 12.20 -7.93
N HIS A 27 7.02 12.58 -6.87
CA HIS A 27 8.28 11.96 -6.45
C HIS A 27 8.18 10.45 -6.19
N ARG A 28 6.98 9.92 -6.01
CA ARG A 28 6.71 8.50 -5.75
C ARG A 28 6.27 7.70 -6.96
N GLY A 29 5.79 8.39 -7.99
CA GLY A 29 5.33 7.78 -9.24
C GLY A 29 5.66 8.70 -10.40
N PRO A 30 6.93 8.69 -10.85
CA PRO A 30 7.39 9.60 -11.89
C PRO A 30 7.06 9.15 -13.31
N ASP A 31 6.67 7.86 -13.51
CA ASP A 31 6.63 7.24 -14.82
C ASP A 31 5.40 7.65 -15.62
N ASP A 32 4.23 7.78 -14.96
CA ASP A 32 2.99 8.10 -15.64
C ASP A 32 2.00 8.80 -14.68
N GLU A 33 1.04 9.50 -15.27
CA GLU A 33 -0.08 10.13 -14.56
C GLU A 33 -1.38 9.91 -15.31
N ALA A 34 -2.46 9.71 -14.55
CA ALA A 34 -3.78 9.67 -15.14
C ALA A 34 -4.84 10.11 -14.14
N TYR A 35 -6.00 10.50 -14.66
CA TYR A 35 -7.09 11.10 -13.91
C TYR A 35 -8.42 10.52 -14.33
N PHE A 36 -9.34 10.44 -13.38
CA PHE A 36 -10.76 10.21 -13.62
C PHE A 36 -11.54 11.35 -12.96
N GLN A 37 -12.55 11.83 -13.63
CA GLN A 37 -13.46 12.85 -13.08
C GLN A 37 -14.87 12.61 -13.60
N ASP A 38 -15.84 12.73 -12.71
CA ASP A 38 -17.26 12.86 -13.01
C ASP A 38 -17.87 14.01 -12.17
N GLU A 39 -19.19 14.13 -12.14
CA GLU A 39 -19.88 15.18 -11.38
C GLU A 39 -19.63 15.07 -9.87
N ASP A 40 -19.40 13.87 -9.33
CA ASP A 40 -19.37 13.60 -7.89
C ASP A 40 -17.97 13.32 -7.34
N ALA A 41 -17.00 12.90 -8.17
CA ALA A 41 -15.69 12.56 -7.70
C ALA A 41 -14.56 12.88 -8.68
N SER A 42 -13.38 13.14 -8.12
CA SER A 42 -12.14 13.32 -8.88
C SER A 42 -11.05 12.42 -8.28
N LEU A 43 -10.41 11.60 -9.12
CA LEU A 43 -9.35 10.68 -8.75
C LEU A 43 -8.10 10.93 -9.59
N GLY A 44 -6.94 10.94 -8.96
CA GLY A 44 -5.64 11.10 -9.61
C GLY A 44 -4.68 9.99 -9.20
N PHE A 45 -3.85 9.58 -10.14
CA PHE A 45 -2.89 8.50 -9.98
C PHE A 45 -1.52 8.90 -10.50
N ARG A 46 -0.47 8.50 -9.76
CA ARG A 46 0.94 8.61 -10.14
C ARG A 46 1.57 7.23 -10.12
N ARG A 47 2.10 6.80 -11.26
CA ARG A 47 2.59 5.44 -11.49
C ARG A 47 4.09 5.32 -11.27
N LEU A 48 4.48 4.23 -10.62
CA LEU A 48 5.78 3.59 -10.75
C LEU A 48 5.53 2.17 -11.24
N SER A 49 5.98 1.85 -12.43
CA SER A 49 5.65 0.61 -13.14
C SER A 49 6.48 -0.56 -12.61
N ILE A 50 5.82 -1.64 -12.13
CA ILE A 50 6.47 -2.84 -11.56
C ILE A 50 5.92 -4.12 -12.23
N ILE A 51 4.61 -4.22 -12.43
CA ILE A 51 3.93 -5.35 -13.08
C ILE A 51 3.14 -4.82 -14.26
N ASP A 52 3.15 -5.54 -15.38
CA ASP A 52 2.54 -5.18 -16.67
C ASP A 52 2.81 -3.72 -17.06
N LEU A 53 4.04 -3.46 -17.48
CA LEU A 53 4.54 -2.10 -17.75
C LEU A 53 3.68 -1.36 -18.80
N ALA A 54 3.02 -2.08 -19.70
CA ALA A 54 2.26 -1.51 -20.82
C ALA A 54 0.79 -1.20 -20.47
N HIS A 55 0.10 -2.02 -19.65
CA HIS A 55 -1.36 -1.99 -19.52
C HIS A 55 -1.89 -1.61 -18.13
N GLY A 56 -1.06 -1.55 -17.10
CA GLY A 56 -1.47 -1.27 -15.71
C GLY A 56 -1.90 0.18 -15.44
N LYS A 57 -2.70 0.80 -16.34
CA LYS A 57 -3.17 2.18 -16.17
C LYS A 57 -4.22 2.28 -15.07
N GLN A 58 -4.10 3.32 -14.25
CA GLN A 58 -5.05 3.69 -13.22
C GLN A 58 -5.29 5.20 -13.27
N PRO A 59 -6.47 5.72 -12.87
CA PRO A 59 -7.62 5.00 -12.31
C PRO A 59 -8.20 3.95 -13.26
N MET A 60 -8.51 2.74 -12.74
CA MET A 60 -9.02 1.62 -13.51
C MET A 60 -10.54 1.53 -13.40
N LEU A 61 -11.22 1.39 -14.52
CA LEU A 61 -12.65 1.19 -14.57
C LEU A 61 -12.98 -0.31 -14.67
N ASN A 62 -14.07 -0.75 -14.01
CA ASN A 62 -14.62 -2.08 -14.30
C ASN A 62 -15.29 -2.11 -15.67
N SER A 63 -15.67 -3.30 -16.15
CA SER A 63 -16.26 -3.51 -17.48
C SER A 63 -17.56 -2.72 -17.71
N THR A 64 -18.34 -2.48 -16.65
CA THR A 64 -19.57 -1.71 -16.70
C THR A 64 -19.38 -0.20 -16.50
N LYS A 65 -18.14 0.24 -16.26
CA LYS A 65 -17.76 1.63 -15.96
C LYS A 65 -18.50 2.24 -14.77
N THR A 66 -18.95 1.40 -13.84
CA THR A 66 -19.64 1.81 -12.63
C THR A 66 -18.75 1.89 -11.41
N LYS A 67 -17.52 1.41 -11.49
CA LYS A 67 -16.53 1.49 -10.40
C LYS A 67 -15.19 1.94 -10.94
N VAL A 68 -14.51 2.73 -10.13
CA VAL A 68 -13.20 3.32 -10.44
C VAL A 68 -12.24 2.96 -9.31
N LEU A 69 -11.17 2.26 -9.63
CA LEU A 69 -10.14 1.81 -8.69
C LEU A 69 -8.89 2.68 -8.79
N THR A 70 -8.34 3.06 -7.63
CA THR A 70 -6.96 3.50 -7.46
C THR A 70 -6.28 2.63 -6.41
N PHE A 71 -5.07 2.14 -6.72
CA PHE A 71 -4.37 1.13 -5.93
C PHE A 71 -2.87 1.42 -5.83
N ASN A 72 -2.33 1.27 -4.65
CA ASN A 72 -0.90 1.32 -4.35
C ASN A 72 -0.51 0.06 -3.59
N GLY A 73 0.18 -0.85 -4.21
CA GLY A 73 0.57 -2.09 -3.57
C GLY A 73 0.93 -3.19 -4.55
N GLU A 74 0.88 -4.41 -4.04
CA GLU A 74 1.03 -5.66 -4.78
C GLU A 74 0.16 -6.73 -4.13
N ILE A 75 -0.62 -7.45 -4.95
CA ILE A 75 -1.45 -8.58 -4.52
C ILE A 75 -0.75 -9.87 -4.93
N TYR A 76 -0.06 -10.50 -4.01
CA TYR A 76 0.81 -11.66 -4.32
C TYR A 76 0.06 -12.89 -4.82
N ASN A 77 -1.18 -13.10 -4.37
CA ASN A 77 -2.02 -14.21 -4.80
C ASN A 77 -3.05 -13.81 -5.87
N TYR A 78 -2.72 -12.77 -6.69
CA TYR A 78 -3.66 -12.29 -7.71
C TYR A 78 -3.99 -13.36 -8.78
N LYS A 79 -3.07 -14.27 -9.06
CA LYS A 79 -3.30 -15.34 -10.05
C LYS A 79 -4.37 -16.32 -9.59
N GLU A 80 -4.34 -16.71 -8.32
CA GLU A 80 -5.32 -17.60 -7.71
C GLU A 80 -6.69 -16.94 -7.65
N ILE A 81 -6.75 -15.67 -7.23
CA ILE A 81 -8.00 -14.87 -7.19
C ILE A 81 -8.56 -14.69 -8.60
N ARG A 82 -7.70 -14.44 -9.60
CA ARG A 82 -8.09 -14.32 -11.02
C ARG A 82 -8.79 -15.58 -11.51
N GLU A 83 -8.23 -16.74 -11.23
CA GLU A 83 -8.85 -18.01 -11.65
C GLU A 83 -10.19 -18.28 -10.93
N GLU A 84 -10.34 -17.86 -9.69
CA GLU A 84 -11.61 -17.93 -8.96
C GLU A 84 -12.65 -17.00 -9.61
N LEU A 85 -12.27 -15.76 -9.92
CA LEU A 85 -13.15 -14.77 -10.57
C LEU A 85 -13.54 -15.17 -12.00
N LYS A 86 -12.64 -15.77 -12.77
CA LYS A 86 -12.96 -16.33 -14.10
C LYS A 86 -14.05 -17.41 -14.03
N LYS A 87 -14.00 -18.27 -13.01
CA LYS A 87 -15.05 -19.28 -12.78
C LYS A 87 -16.41 -18.67 -12.45
N LEU A 88 -16.41 -17.45 -11.89
CA LEU A 88 -17.63 -16.66 -11.63
C LEU A 88 -18.08 -15.85 -12.85
N GLY A 89 -17.38 -15.95 -14.00
CA GLY A 89 -17.75 -15.31 -15.25
C GLY A 89 -17.11 -13.94 -15.50
N TYR A 90 -16.16 -13.50 -14.66
CA TYR A 90 -15.43 -12.25 -14.87
C TYR A 90 -14.38 -12.38 -15.97
N ASN A 91 -14.32 -11.40 -16.88
CA ASN A 91 -13.37 -11.33 -17.97
C ASN A 91 -12.28 -10.29 -17.65
N PHE A 92 -11.03 -10.71 -17.72
CA PHE A 92 -9.87 -9.86 -17.47
C PHE A 92 -9.33 -9.30 -18.78
N GLN A 93 -8.93 -8.03 -18.77
CA GLN A 93 -8.40 -7.31 -19.93
C GLN A 93 -6.88 -7.12 -19.87
N THR A 94 -6.28 -7.26 -18.68
CA THR A 94 -4.87 -7.05 -18.40
C THR A 94 -4.29 -8.20 -17.58
N ASP A 95 -2.98 -8.21 -17.42
CA ASP A 95 -2.30 -9.15 -16.54
C ASP A 95 -1.88 -8.54 -15.20
N VAL A 96 -2.31 -7.30 -14.91
CA VAL A 96 -1.99 -6.62 -13.66
C VAL A 96 -2.72 -7.25 -12.47
N ASP A 97 -2.08 -7.19 -11.33
CA ASP A 97 -2.64 -7.64 -10.06
C ASP A 97 -3.82 -6.79 -9.56
N SER A 98 -3.84 -5.50 -9.90
CA SER A 98 -4.91 -4.58 -9.48
C SER A 98 -6.29 -4.91 -10.07
N GLU A 99 -6.37 -5.59 -11.22
CA GLU A 99 -7.66 -5.92 -11.84
C GLU A 99 -8.48 -6.92 -10.99
N VAL A 100 -7.82 -7.76 -10.18
CA VAL A 100 -8.54 -8.65 -9.26
C VAL A 100 -9.27 -7.89 -8.13
N LEU A 101 -8.82 -6.67 -7.81
CA LEU A 101 -9.46 -5.87 -6.76
C LEU A 101 -10.82 -5.35 -7.20
N ILE A 102 -10.91 -4.83 -8.42
CA ILE A 102 -12.16 -4.25 -8.91
C ILE A 102 -13.21 -5.32 -9.20
N HIS A 103 -12.80 -6.44 -9.81
CA HIS A 103 -13.69 -7.59 -10.04
C HIS A 103 -14.03 -8.31 -8.75
N GLY A 104 -13.10 -8.46 -7.82
CA GLY A 104 -13.33 -9.08 -6.52
C GLY A 104 -14.28 -8.26 -5.65
N TYR A 105 -14.21 -6.93 -5.72
CA TYR A 105 -15.17 -6.07 -5.04
C TYR A 105 -16.57 -6.18 -5.66
N ASP A 106 -16.68 -6.34 -6.97
CA ASP A 106 -17.95 -6.62 -7.64
C ASP A 106 -18.55 -7.97 -7.19
N ALA A 107 -17.70 -8.99 -7.01
CA ALA A 107 -18.13 -10.35 -6.67
C ALA A 107 -18.47 -10.52 -5.18
N TRP A 108 -17.66 -9.93 -4.29
CA TRP A 108 -17.68 -10.27 -2.85
C TRP A 108 -17.79 -9.04 -1.94
N GLY A 109 -17.82 -7.81 -2.49
CA GLY A 109 -17.82 -6.60 -1.66
C GLY A 109 -16.60 -6.54 -0.75
N ALA A 110 -16.80 -6.20 0.53
CA ALA A 110 -15.74 -6.12 1.53
C ALA A 110 -15.11 -7.49 1.88
N ASP A 111 -15.81 -8.62 1.64
CA ASP A 111 -15.29 -9.97 1.89
C ASP A 111 -14.08 -10.31 0.98
N LEU A 112 -13.88 -9.56 -0.09
CA LEU A 112 -12.64 -9.60 -0.87
C LEU A 112 -11.41 -9.51 0.03
N LEU A 113 -11.43 -8.65 1.05
CA LEU A 113 -10.29 -8.40 1.93
C LEU A 113 -9.79 -9.65 2.68
N GLN A 114 -10.68 -10.62 2.94
CA GLN A 114 -10.33 -11.90 3.55
C GLN A 114 -9.56 -12.84 2.61
N LYS A 115 -9.63 -12.58 1.29
CA LYS A 115 -9.00 -13.38 0.25
C LYS A 115 -7.63 -12.85 -0.16
N LEU A 116 -7.35 -11.58 0.15
CA LEU A 116 -6.13 -10.90 -0.32
C LEU A 116 -4.90 -11.30 0.49
N ARG A 117 -3.84 -11.66 -0.20
CA ARG A 117 -2.48 -11.73 0.33
C ARG A 117 -1.62 -10.70 -0.39
N GLY A 118 -1.17 -9.68 0.33
CA GLY A 118 -0.40 -8.61 -0.29
C GLY A 118 -0.09 -7.46 0.64
N MET A 119 0.56 -6.46 0.10
CA MET A 119 0.76 -5.16 0.72
C MET A 119 -0.01 -4.13 -0.09
N TYR A 120 -1.02 -3.49 0.49
CA TYR A 120 -1.92 -2.65 -0.30
C TYR A 120 -2.58 -1.50 0.47
N ALA A 121 -2.85 -0.47 -0.27
CA ALA A 121 -3.87 0.51 0.01
C ALA A 121 -4.61 0.79 -1.30
N PHE A 122 -5.93 0.75 -1.28
CA PHE A 122 -6.73 1.04 -2.47
C PHE A 122 -8.02 1.76 -2.11
N VAL A 123 -8.56 2.44 -3.10
CA VAL A 123 -9.86 3.08 -3.02
C VAL A 123 -10.65 2.72 -4.27
N ILE A 124 -11.91 2.32 -4.07
CA ILE A 124 -12.89 2.10 -5.12
C ILE A 124 -14.01 3.12 -4.94
N TYR A 125 -14.26 3.90 -5.98
CA TYR A 125 -15.40 4.79 -6.06
C TYR A 125 -16.50 4.12 -6.90
N ASP A 126 -17.69 3.97 -6.34
CA ASP A 126 -18.89 3.48 -7.02
C ASP A 126 -19.70 4.66 -7.55
N THR A 127 -19.70 4.84 -8.89
CA THR A 127 -20.35 5.99 -9.55
C THR A 127 -21.87 5.95 -9.45
N GLN A 128 -22.48 4.77 -9.26
CA GLN A 128 -23.93 4.61 -9.15
C GLN A 128 -24.41 4.82 -7.73
N LYS A 129 -23.69 4.27 -6.74
CA LYS A 129 -24.04 4.39 -5.33
C LYS A 129 -23.55 5.69 -4.69
N LYS A 130 -22.66 6.42 -5.37
CA LYS A 130 -21.97 7.61 -4.85
C LYS A 130 -21.22 7.30 -3.55
N GLU A 131 -20.53 6.16 -3.53
CA GLU A 131 -19.90 5.56 -2.37
C GLU A 131 -18.40 5.41 -2.59
N VAL A 132 -17.59 5.69 -1.57
CA VAL A 132 -16.14 5.50 -1.61
C VAL A 132 -15.77 4.42 -0.60
N PHE A 133 -15.25 3.31 -1.10
CA PHE A 133 -14.69 2.23 -0.31
C PHE A 133 -13.16 2.32 -0.31
N GLY A 134 -12.53 2.38 0.86
CA GLY A 134 -11.07 2.44 0.97
C GLY A 134 -10.55 1.40 1.93
N ALA A 135 -9.54 0.61 1.55
CA ALA A 135 -8.99 -0.44 2.36
C ALA A 135 -7.46 -0.37 2.47
N ARG A 136 -6.94 -0.84 3.62
CA ARG A 136 -5.51 -0.90 3.92
C ARG A 136 -5.12 -2.30 4.38
N ASP A 137 -3.94 -2.77 3.97
CA ASP A 137 -3.45 -4.12 4.26
C ASP A 137 -3.34 -4.44 5.76
N HIS A 138 -3.19 -5.73 6.06
CA HIS A 138 -3.17 -6.30 7.40
C HIS A 138 -2.17 -5.64 8.36
N PHE A 139 -1.00 -5.21 7.84
CA PHE A 139 0.09 -4.64 8.61
C PHE A 139 0.24 -3.12 8.41
N GLY A 140 -0.55 -2.52 7.50
CA GLY A 140 -0.46 -1.12 7.15
C GLY A 140 0.83 -0.74 6.42
N ILE A 141 1.38 -1.67 5.61
CA ILE A 141 2.61 -1.46 4.83
C ILE A 141 2.42 -0.31 3.84
N LYS A 142 1.26 -0.24 3.18
CA LYS A 142 0.94 0.88 2.31
C LYS A 142 0.10 1.92 3.05
N PRO A 143 0.44 3.21 2.95
CA PRO A 143 -0.29 4.27 3.64
C PRO A 143 -1.59 4.63 2.92
N LEU A 144 -2.62 4.92 3.72
CA LEU A 144 -3.86 5.54 3.29
C LEU A 144 -4.33 6.53 4.35
N TYR A 145 -4.53 7.77 3.92
CA TYR A 145 -5.05 8.88 4.73
C TYR A 145 -6.32 9.40 4.12
N TYR A 146 -7.20 9.95 4.97
CA TYR A 146 -8.37 10.68 4.52
C TYR A 146 -8.57 11.93 5.38
N TYR A 147 -9.13 12.96 4.78
CA TYR A 147 -9.60 14.18 5.43
C TYR A 147 -11.13 14.18 5.39
N ASP A 148 -11.72 14.41 6.53
CA ASP A 148 -13.17 14.47 6.70
C ASP A 148 -13.48 15.52 7.76
N ASP A 149 -14.02 16.68 7.34
CA ASP A 149 -14.44 17.77 8.22
C ASP A 149 -15.96 17.87 8.33
N GLY A 150 -16.68 16.90 7.75
CA GLY A 150 -18.14 16.86 7.67
C GLY A 150 -18.73 17.58 6.45
N GLU A 151 -17.92 18.36 5.73
CA GLU A 151 -18.30 19.03 4.47
C GLU A 151 -17.51 18.49 3.29
N SER A 152 -16.25 18.19 3.48
CA SER A 152 -15.32 17.76 2.43
C SER A 152 -14.74 16.39 2.77
N PHE A 153 -14.67 15.51 1.77
CA PHE A 153 -14.03 14.20 1.89
C PHE A 153 -12.93 14.04 0.85
N LEU A 154 -11.67 13.94 1.33
CA LEU A 154 -10.48 13.73 0.50
C LEU A 154 -9.77 12.47 0.97
N TRP A 155 -9.10 11.77 0.05
CA TRP A 155 -8.27 10.63 0.39
C TRP A 155 -6.96 10.63 -0.40
N GLY A 156 -5.95 9.93 0.11
CA GLY A 156 -4.69 9.84 -0.59
C GLY A 156 -3.61 9.05 0.14
N SER A 157 -2.58 8.75 -0.60
CA SER A 157 -1.43 8.02 -0.08
C SER A 157 -0.52 8.85 0.81
N GLU A 158 -0.56 10.18 0.72
CA GLU A 158 0.23 11.11 1.55
C GLU A 158 -0.59 12.36 1.88
N ILE A 159 -0.50 12.81 3.14
CA ILE A 159 -1.23 13.98 3.65
C ILE A 159 -0.92 15.25 2.85
N LYS A 160 0.34 15.43 2.41
CA LYS A 160 0.73 16.63 1.67
C LYS A 160 -0.01 16.83 0.34
N ALA A 161 -0.62 15.77 -0.20
CA ALA A 161 -1.45 15.87 -1.38
C ALA A 161 -2.69 16.75 -1.13
N PHE A 162 -3.23 16.72 0.08
CA PHE A 162 -4.40 17.51 0.46
C PHE A 162 -4.17 19.03 0.37
N LEU A 163 -2.90 19.48 0.52
CA LEU A 163 -2.53 20.89 0.34
C LEU A 163 -2.81 21.43 -1.07
N GLY A 164 -3.06 20.54 -2.04
CA GLY A 164 -3.50 20.92 -3.39
C GLY A 164 -4.99 21.22 -3.51
N HIS A 165 -5.78 20.89 -2.50
CA HIS A 165 -7.23 21.08 -2.50
C HIS A 165 -7.63 22.38 -1.78
N PRO A 166 -8.44 23.27 -2.38
CA PRO A 166 -8.75 24.60 -1.80
C PRO A 166 -9.53 24.53 -0.49
N LYS A 167 -10.30 23.46 -0.26
CA LYS A 167 -11.08 23.28 0.99
C LYS A 167 -10.30 22.54 2.08
N PHE A 168 -9.06 22.17 1.85
CA PHE A 168 -8.24 21.56 2.90
C PHE A 168 -7.73 22.63 3.87
N HIS A 169 -8.21 22.58 5.11
CA HIS A 169 -7.76 23.45 6.18
C HIS A 169 -6.63 22.78 6.96
N LYS A 170 -5.39 23.28 6.73
CA LYS A 170 -4.21 22.81 7.46
C LYS A 170 -4.23 23.38 8.88
N GLU A 171 -4.80 22.65 9.82
CA GLU A 171 -4.85 23.00 11.22
C GLU A 171 -4.10 21.97 12.07
N PHE A 172 -3.22 22.46 12.96
CA PHE A 172 -2.42 21.61 13.83
C PHE A 172 -3.26 20.99 14.95
N ASN A 173 -3.08 19.70 15.21
CA ASN A 173 -3.76 19.00 16.29
C ASN A 173 -2.88 18.99 17.56
N GLU A 174 -2.92 20.10 18.28
CA GLU A 174 -2.09 20.32 19.48
C GLU A 174 -2.26 19.25 20.56
N LYS A 175 -3.46 18.61 20.64
CA LYS A 175 -3.76 17.56 21.62
C LYS A 175 -2.85 16.34 21.47
N LEU A 176 -2.31 16.10 20.28
CA LEU A 176 -1.45 14.96 19.98
C LEU A 176 0.04 15.28 20.18
N LEU A 177 0.39 16.54 20.39
CA LEU A 177 1.81 16.91 20.55
C LEU A 177 2.50 16.17 21.72
N PRO A 178 1.92 16.07 22.93
CA PRO A 178 2.55 15.30 24.00
C PRO A 178 2.77 13.82 23.65
N ILE A 179 1.81 13.20 22.97
CA ILE A 179 1.90 11.81 22.51
C ILE A 179 3.05 11.66 21.51
N HIS A 180 3.12 12.56 20.54
CA HIS A 180 4.19 12.54 19.53
C HIS A 180 5.58 12.73 20.15
N LEU A 181 5.72 13.66 21.11
CA LEU A 181 6.99 13.90 21.80
C LEU A 181 7.42 12.73 22.69
N SER A 182 6.46 11.93 23.19
CA SER A 182 6.75 10.77 24.05
C SER A 182 7.10 9.50 23.25
N PHE A 183 6.42 9.29 22.12
CA PHE A 183 6.52 8.04 21.35
C PHE A 183 7.16 8.21 19.97
N GLU A 184 7.45 9.45 19.54
CA GLU A 184 7.94 9.80 18.19
C GLU A 184 6.97 9.47 17.06
N PHE A 185 5.78 8.94 17.37
CA PHE A 185 4.70 8.67 16.42
C PHE A 185 3.32 8.76 17.11
N ILE A 186 2.26 8.81 16.30
CA ILE A 186 0.87 8.80 16.79
C ILE A 186 0.30 7.38 16.63
N PRO A 187 -0.02 6.66 17.73
CA PRO A 187 -0.50 5.26 17.67
C PRO A 187 -1.97 5.12 17.24
N SER A 188 -2.76 6.22 17.28
CA SER A 188 -4.18 6.22 16.92
C SER A 188 -4.41 6.48 15.43
N LYS A 189 -5.70 6.48 15.02
CA LYS A 189 -6.12 6.89 13.67
C LYS A 189 -5.89 8.37 13.37
N GLU A 190 -5.84 9.21 14.38
CA GLU A 190 -5.63 10.65 14.24
C GLU A 190 -4.22 10.97 13.76
N THR A 191 -4.02 12.16 13.22
CA THR A 191 -2.74 12.68 12.79
C THR A 191 -2.44 14.03 13.46
N MET A 192 -1.25 14.58 13.22
CA MET A 192 -0.88 15.92 13.68
C MET A 192 -1.68 17.05 13.01
N PHE A 193 -2.55 16.72 12.06
CA PHE A 193 -3.48 17.64 11.44
C PHE A 193 -4.92 17.30 11.84
N LYS A 194 -5.71 18.30 12.23
CA LYS A 194 -7.13 18.12 12.55
C LYS A 194 -7.88 17.60 11.33
N ASN A 195 -8.87 16.74 11.58
CA ASN A 195 -9.73 16.12 10.56
C ASN A 195 -8.98 15.29 9.51
N VAL A 196 -7.67 15.06 9.69
CA VAL A 196 -6.88 14.14 8.88
C VAL A 196 -6.67 12.85 9.66
N TYR A 197 -7.12 11.76 9.09
CA TYR A 197 -7.08 10.44 9.69
C TYR A 197 -6.19 9.50 8.87
N LYS A 198 -5.49 8.64 9.58
CA LYS A 198 -4.78 7.50 9.02
C LYS A 198 -5.70 6.29 9.07
N LEU A 199 -5.97 5.64 7.95
CA LEU A 199 -6.66 4.36 7.98
C LEU A 199 -5.75 3.33 8.67
N LEU A 200 -6.24 2.68 9.72
CA LEU A 200 -5.45 1.76 10.52
C LEU A 200 -5.16 0.45 9.75
N PRO A 201 -4.10 -0.31 10.12
CA PRO A 201 -3.86 -1.63 9.55
C PRO A 201 -5.06 -2.56 9.70
N GLY A 202 -5.33 -3.40 8.71
CA GLY A 202 -6.41 -4.36 8.73
C GLY A 202 -7.81 -3.75 8.82
N THR A 203 -7.97 -2.51 8.32
CA THR A 203 -9.26 -1.82 8.31
C THR A 203 -9.65 -1.33 6.92
N TYR A 204 -10.94 -1.10 6.73
CA TYR A 204 -11.47 -0.38 5.59
C TYR A 204 -12.44 0.71 6.06
N PHE A 205 -12.65 1.71 5.22
CA PHE A 205 -13.72 2.69 5.40
C PHE A 205 -14.74 2.58 4.27
N LEU A 206 -15.96 2.97 4.60
CA LEU A 206 -17.03 3.24 3.68
C LEU A 206 -17.49 4.67 3.89
N HIS A 207 -17.40 5.52 2.87
CA HIS A 207 -17.92 6.89 2.90
C HIS A 207 -19.11 7.00 1.97
N LYS A 208 -20.25 7.40 2.51
CA LYS A 208 -21.50 7.58 1.80
C LYS A 208 -22.38 8.60 2.50
N ASP A 209 -23.12 9.41 1.75
CA ASP A 209 -24.06 10.41 2.26
C ASP A 209 -23.45 11.30 3.36
N GLY A 210 -22.18 11.73 3.15
CA GLY A 210 -21.43 12.60 4.08
C GLY A 210 -20.98 11.91 5.37
N LYS A 211 -21.04 10.58 5.47
CA LYS A 211 -20.65 9.83 6.66
C LYS A 211 -19.55 8.83 6.34
N THR A 212 -18.53 8.79 7.19
CA THR A 212 -17.44 7.81 7.10
C THR A 212 -17.58 6.77 8.21
N GLU A 213 -17.77 5.51 7.81
CA GLU A 213 -17.75 4.36 8.71
C GLU A 213 -16.46 3.58 8.51
N THR A 214 -15.82 3.15 9.62
CA THR A 214 -14.59 2.33 9.58
C THR A 214 -14.84 0.98 10.20
N HIS A 215 -14.38 -0.07 9.51
CA HIS A 215 -14.56 -1.46 9.90
C HIS A 215 -13.22 -2.18 9.98
N THR A 216 -13.06 -3.08 10.95
CA THR A 216 -11.88 -3.90 11.09
C THR A 216 -12.16 -5.27 10.45
N TYR A 217 -11.37 -5.66 9.45
CA TYR A 217 -11.47 -6.96 8.81
C TYR A 217 -10.39 -7.94 9.29
N PHE A 218 -9.31 -7.43 9.93
CA PHE A 218 -8.24 -8.26 10.46
C PHE A 218 -7.75 -7.72 11.81
N LYS A 219 -7.57 -8.63 12.77
CA LYS A 219 -6.93 -8.38 14.07
C LYS A 219 -6.02 -9.55 14.39
N PHE A 220 -4.87 -9.25 15.00
CA PHE A 220 -4.07 -10.29 15.64
C PHE A 220 -4.81 -10.86 16.84
N ASN A 221 -4.82 -12.19 16.94
CA ASN A 221 -5.31 -12.88 18.11
C ASN A 221 -4.11 -13.43 18.89
N TYR A 222 -3.96 -12.98 20.13
CA TYR A 222 -2.90 -13.40 21.06
C TYR A 222 -3.47 -14.28 22.19
N ASP A 223 -4.75 -14.69 22.10
CA ASP A 223 -5.43 -15.37 23.20
C ASP A 223 -5.03 -16.85 23.34
N HIS A 224 -4.33 -17.39 22.35
CA HIS A 224 -3.88 -18.78 22.35
C HIS A 224 -2.36 -18.88 22.31
N ILE A 225 -1.77 -19.22 23.46
CA ILE A 225 -0.37 -19.64 23.56
C ILE A 225 -0.39 -21.18 23.49
N ASP A 226 0.24 -21.73 22.47
CA ASP A 226 0.40 -23.19 22.38
C ASP A 226 1.66 -23.61 23.14
N GLU A 227 1.48 -23.95 24.40
CA GLU A 227 2.57 -24.38 25.31
C GLU A 227 3.23 -25.70 24.89
N SER A 228 2.67 -26.43 23.93
CA SER A 228 3.25 -27.67 23.40
C SER A 228 4.34 -27.45 22.38
N GLN A 229 4.52 -26.18 21.92
CA GLN A 229 5.53 -25.83 20.91
C GLN A 229 6.96 -25.91 21.48
N THR A 230 7.89 -26.34 20.63
CA THR A 230 9.30 -26.31 20.91
C THR A 230 10.00 -25.26 20.07
N ILE A 231 11.14 -24.75 20.53
CA ILE A 231 11.96 -23.77 19.79
C ILE A 231 12.31 -24.31 18.40
N GLU A 232 12.67 -25.58 18.28
CA GLU A 232 13.00 -26.22 17.00
C GLU A 232 11.78 -26.34 16.09
N GLY A 233 10.61 -26.64 16.67
CA GLY A 233 9.34 -26.71 15.95
C GLY A 233 8.95 -25.35 15.39
N ASP A 234 9.03 -24.29 16.22
CA ASP A 234 8.73 -22.94 15.80
C ASP A 234 9.74 -22.39 14.79
N ALA A 235 11.01 -22.64 14.99
CA ALA A 235 12.05 -22.29 14.02
C ALA A 235 11.80 -22.93 12.64
N LYS A 236 11.31 -24.16 12.60
CA LYS A 236 10.94 -24.85 11.35
C LYS A 236 9.71 -24.19 10.69
N LYS A 237 8.68 -23.84 11.48
CA LYS A 237 7.48 -23.14 10.99
C LYS A 237 7.84 -21.76 10.42
N ILE A 238 8.60 -20.96 11.18
CA ILE A 238 9.06 -19.61 10.78
C ILE A 238 9.85 -19.70 9.48
N ARG A 239 10.79 -20.66 9.38
CA ARG A 239 11.57 -20.87 8.14
C ARG A 239 10.67 -21.14 6.94
N GLY A 240 9.63 -21.96 7.11
CA GLY A 240 8.64 -22.24 6.06
C GLY A 240 7.89 -21.00 5.62
N ILE A 241 7.42 -20.22 6.58
CA ILE A 241 6.65 -18.98 6.35
C ILE A 241 7.52 -17.92 5.65
N VAL A 242 8.75 -17.70 6.14
CA VAL A 242 9.67 -16.73 5.52
C VAL A 242 10.03 -17.13 4.09
N LYS A 243 10.33 -18.40 3.84
CA LYS A 243 10.61 -18.91 2.49
C LYS A 243 9.43 -18.67 1.53
N ASP A 244 8.21 -18.96 1.96
CA ASP A 244 7.01 -18.75 1.17
C ASP A 244 6.75 -17.25 0.96
N SER A 245 6.93 -16.43 1.99
CA SER A 245 6.78 -14.98 1.91
C SER A 245 7.79 -14.35 0.94
N VAL A 246 9.07 -14.72 1.06
CA VAL A 246 10.11 -14.23 0.14
C VAL A 246 9.79 -14.60 -1.30
N LYS A 247 9.36 -15.86 -1.54
CA LYS A 247 8.95 -16.30 -2.88
C LYS A 247 7.81 -15.41 -3.45
N ALA A 248 6.83 -15.07 -2.63
CA ALA A 248 5.73 -14.21 -3.04
C ALA A 248 6.19 -12.79 -3.39
N HIS A 249 7.13 -12.23 -2.62
CA HIS A 249 7.70 -10.90 -2.88
C HIS A 249 8.62 -10.82 -4.11
N MET A 250 9.03 -11.97 -4.67
CA MET A 250 9.86 -12.01 -5.88
C MET A 250 9.06 -11.90 -7.19
N ILE A 251 7.74 -11.74 -7.10
CA ILE A 251 6.85 -11.55 -8.27
C ILE A 251 7.00 -10.09 -8.75
N ALA A 252 7.68 -9.91 -9.87
CA ALA A 252 7.85 -8.61 -10.53
C ALA A 252 8.32 -8.83 -11.98
N ASP A 253 7.94 -7.90 -12.88
CA ASP A 253 8.41 -7.85 -14.27
C ASP A 253 9.68 -6.97 -14.41
N VAL A 254 10.17 -6.44 -13.28
CA VAL A 254 11.41 -5.66 -13.17
C VAL A 254 12.43 -6.37 -12.29
N GLU A 255 13.67 -5.91 -12.31
CA GLU A 255 14.69 -6.42 -11.40
C GLU A 255 14.32 -6.13 -9.94
N VAL A 256 14.47 -7.16 -9.11
CA VAL A 256 14.22 -7.07 -7.65
C VAL A 256 15.56 -7.00 -6.95
N GLY A 257 15.75 -5.96 -6.15
CA GLY A 257 16.88 -5.79 -5.25
C GLY A 257 16.50 -5.93 -3.78
N SER A 258 17.48 -6.04 -2.90
CA SER A 258 17.29 -6.10 -1.46
C SER A 258 18.13 -5.06 -0.74
N PHE A 259 17.54 -4.36 0.22
CA PHE A 259 18.34 -3.64 1.21
C PHE A 259 18.98 -4.63 2.18
N LEU A 260 20.26 -4.44 2.43
CA LEU A 260 21.03 -5.29 3.33
C LEU A 260 21.67 -4.41 4.41
N SER A 261 21.23 -4.60 5.63
CA SER A 261 21.94 -4.18 6.84
C SER A 261 22.76 -5.35 7.38
N SER A 262 23.48 -5.17 8.47
CA SER A 262 24.12 -6.29 9.18
C SER A 262 23.15 -7.08 10.07
N GLY A 263 21.88 -6.69 10.12
CA GLY A 263 20.84 -7.31 10.94
C GLY A 263 20.42 -8.69 10.46
N ILE A 264 19.99 -9.54 11.40
CA ILE A 264 19.55 -10.92 11.13
C ILE A 264 18.42 -10.96 10.09
N ASP A 265 17.45 -10.08 10.20
CA ASP A 265 16.25 -10.10 9.34
C ASP A 265 16.60 -9.82 7.87
N SER A 266 17.35 -8.75 7.59
CA SER A 266 17.74 -8.40 6.22
C SER A 266 18.66 -9.44 5.60
N SER A 267 19.57 -10.02 6.40
CA SER A 267 20.48 -11.07 5.97
C SER A 267 19.73 -12.36 5.66
N TYR A 268 18.77 -12.74 6.49
CA TYR A 268 17.96 -13.93 6.27
C TYR A 268 17.06 -13.80 5.04
N VAL A 269 16.40 -12.65 4.86
CA VAL A 269 15.60 -12.39 3.67
C VAL A 269 16.42 -12.44 2.40
N LEU A 270 17.62 -11.82 2.38
CA LEU A 270 18.52 -11.88 1.23
C LEU A 270 18.99 -13.31 0.95
N ALA A 271 19.36 -14.07 1.98
CA ALA A 271 19.79 -15.45 1.83
C ALA A 271 18.70 -16.37 1.25
N GLU A 272 17.42 -16.18 1.66
CA GLU A 272 16.31 -16.94 1.08
C GLU A 272 16.00 -16.49 -0.36
N ALA A 273 16.07 -15.19 -0.66
CA ALA A 273 15.87 -14.65 -2.01
C ALA A 273 16.97 -15.14 -2.98
N ALA A 274 18.21 -15.17 -2.53
CA ALA A 274 19.37 -15.64 -3.31
C ALA A 274 19.26 -17.12 -3.76
N LYS A 275 18.50 -17.95 -3.02
CA LYS A 275 18.22 -19.34 -3.43
C LYS A 275 17.28 -19.43 -4.64
N LEU A 276 16.52 -18.38 -4.93
CA LEU A 276 15.56 -18.35 -6.03
C LEU A 276 16.18 -17.79 -7.33
N LYS A 277 16.93 -16.70 -7.21
CA LYS A 277 17.69 -16.07 -8.30
C LYS A 277 18.77 -15.15 -7.73
N PRO A 278 19.80 -14.77 -8.52
CA PRO A 278 20.77 -13.75 -8.13
C PRO A 278 20.03 -12.42 -7.76
N ILE A 279 20.45 -11.78 -6.66
CA ILE A 279 19.86 -10.57 -6.12
C ILE A 279 20.93 -9.51 -5.93
N GLN A 280 20.72 -8.33 -6.50
CA GLN A 280 21.51 -7.15 -6.17
C GLN A 280 21.10 -6.64 -4.78
N SER A 281 22.05 -6.51 -3.87
CA SER A 281 21.81 -5.88 -2.57
C SER A 281 22.43 -4.48 -2.48
N PHE A 282 21.84 -3.66 -1.59
CA PHE A 282 22.27 -2.29 -1.33
C PHE A 282 22.41 -2.08 0.16
N SER A 283 23.54 -1.53 0.59
CA SER A 283 23.85 -1.26 1.99
C SER A 283 24.15 0.22 2.19
N LEU A 284 23.57 0.80 3.25
CA LEU A 284 23.85 2.16 3.65
C LEU A 284 24.85 2.18 4.80
N GLY A 285 25.81 3.09 4.75
CA GLY A 285 26.76 3.30 5.81
C GLY A 285 27.00 4.77 6.12
N PHE A 286 27.92 5.00 7.02
CA PHE A 286 28.31 6.34 7.45
C PHE A 286 29.83 6.51 7.32
N ASN A 287 30.28 7.75 7.08
CA ASN A 287 31.71 8.08 7.06
C ASN A 287 32.42 7.78 8.37
N ASN A 288 31.69 7.74 9.49
CA ASN A 288 32.23 7.34 10.77
C ASN A 288 32.12 5.81 10.93
N SER A 289 33.26 5.13 10.90
CA SER A 289 33.37 3.66 11.01
C SER A 289 32.70 3.07 12.26
N LYS A 290 32.61 3.84 13.35
CA LYS A 290 31.97 3.42 14.61
C LYS A 290 30.45 3.14 14.43
N TYR A 291 29.82 3.80 13.47
CA TYR A 291 28.37 3.69 13.23
C TYR A 291 28.06 3.02 11.87
N SER A 292 29.09 2.66 11.11
CA SER A 292 28.92 2.04 9.80
C SER A 292 28.98 0.53 9.91
N GLU A 293 27.95 -0.14 9.39
CA GLU A 293 27.84 -1.61 9.33
C GLU A 293 28.23 -2.17 7.95
N LEU A 294 28.78 -1.33 7.06
CA LEU A 294 29.09 -1.72 5.67
C LEU A 294 30.04 -2.92 5.56
N SER A 295 31.02 -3.05 6.49
CA SER A 295 31.94 -4.17 6.47
C SER A 295 31.22 -5.50 6.63
N TYR A 296 30.32 -5.59 7.61
CA TYR A 296 29.55 -6.81 7.90
C TYR A 296 28.58 -7.16 6.77
N SER A 297 27.84 -6.18 6.26
CA SER A 297 26.91 -6.41 5.16
C SER A 297 27.61 -6.82 3.86
N THR A 298 28.79 -6.23 3.57
CA THR A 298 29.57 -6.57 2.39
C THR A 298 30.17 -7.98 2.52
N GLU A 299 30.69 -8.35 3.69
CA GLU A 299 31.23 -9.69 3.97
C GLU A 299 30.11 -10.74 3.83
N PHE A 300 28.95 -10.52 4.45
CA PHE A 300 27.83 -11.44 4.33
C PHE A 300 27.38 -11.65 2.88
N ALA A 301 27.21 -10.56 2.11
CA ALA A 301 26.84 -10.68 0.70
C ALA A 301 27.85 -11.51 -0.10
N LYS A 302 29.16 -11.34 0.18
CA LYS A 302 30.24 -12.12 -0.43
C LYS A 302 30.15 -13.60 -0.06
N GLU A 303 29.88 -13.93 1.21
CA GLU A 303 29.73 -15.31 1.68
C GLU A 303 28.59 -16.06 0.97
N ILE A 304 27.47 -15.37 0.70
CA ILE A 304 26.33 -15.95 -0.02
C ILE A 304 26.40 -15.75 -1.54
N HIS A 305 27.55 -15.30 -2.06
CA HIS A 305 27.82 -15.08 -3.49
C HIS A 305 26.85 -14.13 -4.18
N GLN A 306 26.42 -13.05 -3.48
CA GLN A 306 25.57 -11.99 -4.04
C GLN A 306 26.35 -10.70 -4.22
N GLN A 307 25.92 -9.88 -5.19
CA GLN A 307 26.46 -8.54 -5.37
C GLN A 307 25.90 -7.59 -4.32
N ASN A 308 26.76 -6.72 -3.79
CA ASN A 308 26.37 -5.67 -2.86
C ASN A 308 26.93 -4.32 -3.33
N THR A 309 26.06 -3.30 -3.34
CA THR A 309 26.46 -1.90 -3.61
C THR A 309 26.42 -1.13 -2.29
N PRO A 310 27.59 -0.83 -1.69
CA PRO A 310 27.65 0.02 -0.51
C PRO A 310 27.48 1.49 -0.92
N LEU A 311 26.72 2.23 -0.12
CA LEU A 311 26.50 3.67 -0.26
C LEU A 311 26.85 4.36 1.07
N THR A 312 27.51 5.52 1.04
CA THR A 312 27.88 6.36 2.19
C THR A 312 27.40 7.77 2.04
#